data_5667baf30a3f615b7249c2afd6a97c1b
#
_entry.id   5667baf30a3f615b7249c2afd6a97c1b
#
_cell.length_a   1.000
_cell.length_b   1.000
_cell.length_c   1.000
_cell.angle_alpha   90.00
_cell.angle_beta   90.00
_cell.angle_gamma   90.00
#
_symmetry.space_group_name_H-M   'P 1'
#
loop_
_entity.id
_entity.type
_entity.pdbx_description
1 polymer ?
#
loop_
_entity_poly.entity_id
_entity_poly.type
_entity_poly.pdbx_seq_one_letter_code
_entity_poly.pdbx_strand_id
1 'polypeptide(L)'
;FIAGNQLQLILGAGTVNDVYEVFAEYTNTQNMSLGDLKEESAKRQNPLQAVIKALSDVFIGIMPALLAAALLMGITSVLGGMEVVKTHDTLYAINRLVSLASTGIFAILPMAVCYSAVKRFGGNPVLGMVIGAIMLDSSLANAYQAAQGTVDIEVIRLFGLKIEMVGFQGGIIIALMMGFVVAKLDKFFNKVIPDVIKLLVAPMLTVFISTVLLFTLVGPAGRILSNGITDGLMWGTEHLGAFGYALFAGVQQIVVITGLHHIIGAVEAQLIASTGTNFLNPLMSVALFGQSGAVLGYLSLNWKNLKARELCIPSFCSTLFGISEPAIFGVNLRYKFPLIGGCIGGAVAGAYVYYSKLTALGFGTTALPGMAIANPAHHGYINYIIAHAIAITIGFVCTVIFGKMWSAPDKNKNDKKNDT
;
A
#
# COMPACT_ATOMS: atom_id res chain seq x y z
N PHE A 1 -6.80 -22.09 3.52
CA PHE A 1 -7.42 -21.38 2.40
C PHE A 1 -6.43 -21.25 1.26
N ILE A 2 -6.82 -21.57 0.04
CA ILE A 2 -5.93 -21.44 -1.14
C ILE A 2 -6.46 -20.25 -1.94
N ALA A 3 -5.66 -19.16 -1.97
CA ALA A 3 -5.93 -18.00 -2.78
C ALA A 3 -4.80 -17.84 -3.81
N GLY A 4 -5.10 -18.06 -5.08
CA GLY A 4 -4.07 -18.13 -6.11
C GLY A 4 -3.10 -19.28 -5.83
N ASN A 5 -1.81 -18.96 -5.72
CA ASN A 5 -0.74 -19.93 -5.41
C ASN A 5 -0.30 -19.91 -3.94
N GLN A 6 -1.09 -19.33 -3.04
CA GLN A 6 -0.76 -19.22 -1.62
C GLN A 6 -1.75 -20.05 -0.78
N LEU A 7 -1.22 -20.89 0.10
CA LEU A 7 -1.98 -21.51 1.17
C LEU A 7 -1.89 -20.63 2.41
N GLN A 8 -3.01 -20.08 2.83
CA GLN A 8 -3.09 -19.29 4.07
C GLN A 8 -3.78 -20.11 5.15
N LEU A 9 -3.05 -20.40 6.22
CA LEU A 9 -3.55 -21.05 7.42
C LEU A 9 -3.68 -20.00 8.52
N ILE A 10 -4.92 -19.71 8.92
CA ILE A 10 -5.21 -18.77 9.99
C ILE A 10 -5.31 -19.57 11.28
N LEU A 11 -4.31 -19.41 12.11
CA LEU A 11 -4.18 -20.09 13.40
C LEU A 11 -4.20 -19.04 14.51
N GLY A 12 -4.75 -19.37 15.66
CA GLY A 12 -4.77 -18.49 16.82
C GLY A 12 -3.36 -18.14 17.31
N ALA A 13 -3.23 -17.02 18.02
CA ALA A 13 -1.96 -16.59 18.60
C ALA A 13 -1.39 -17.70 19.52
N GLY A 14 -0.15 -18.11 19.28
CA GLY A 14 0.55 -19.18 19.99
C GLY A 14 0.60 -20.52 19.26
N THR A 15 -0.37 -20.85 18.42
CA THR A 15 -0.42 -22.15 17.72
C THR A 15 0.32 -22.14 16.37
N VAL A 16 0.69 -20.96 15.89
CA VAL A 16 1.30 -20.80 14.55
C VAL A 16 2.65 -21.51 14.46
N ASN A 17 3.50 -21.39 15.48
CA ASN A 17 4.84 -21.98 15.47
C ASN A 17 4.80 -23.52 15.54
N ASP A 18 3.93 -24.06 16.39
CA ASP A 18 3.79 -25.51 16.56
C ASP A 18 3.26 -26.19 15.27
N VAL A 19 2.28 -25.54 14.64
CA VAL A 19 1.73 -26.04 13.36
C VAL A 19 2.71 -25.84 12.21
N TYR A 20 3.50 -24.76 12.23
CA TYR A 20 4.52 -24.54 11.21
C TYR A 20 5.59 -25.63 11.21
N GLU A 21 6.08 -26.04 12.39
CA GLU A 21 7.08 -27.12 12.49
C GLU A 21 6.55 -28.44 11.95
N VAL A 22 5.35 -28.84 12.35
CA VAL A 22 4.71 -30.08 11.86
C VAL A 22 4.39 -30.01 10.36
N PHE A 23 3.93 -28.85 9.88
CA PHE A 23 3.64 -28.66 8.46
C PHE A 23 4.90 -28.66 7.59
N ALA A 24 5.95 -28.03 8.07
CA ALA A 24 7.26 -28.01 7.39
C ALA A 24 7.87 -29.41 7.32
N GLU A 25 7.71 -30.23 8.35
CA GLU A 25 8.08 -31.65 8.36
C GLU A 25 7.28 -32.47 7.35
N TYR A 26 5.94 -32.34 7.38
CA TYR A 26 5.05 -33.07 6.50
C TYR A 26 5.23 -32.74 5.02
N THR A 27 5.57 -31.47 4.70
CA THR A 27 5.79 -31.00 3.32
C THR A 27 7.23 -31.14 2.85
N ASN A 28 8.14 -31.64 3.68
CA ASN A 28 9.59 -31.73 3.41
C ASN A 28 10.24 -30.36 3.08
N THR A 29 9.68 -29.29 3.63
CA THR A 29 10.16 -27.91 3.39
C THR A 29 11.08 -27.39 4.49
N GLN A 30 11.42 -28.21 5.48
CA GLN A 30 12.31 -27.85 6.61
C GLN A 30 13.69 -27.32 6.18
N ASN A 31 14.20 -27.81 5.05
CA ASN A 31 15.51 -27.42 4.51
C ASN A 31 15.41 -26.38 3.39
N MET A 32 14.21 -25.90 3.05
CA MET A 32 14.03 -24.85 2.05
C MET A 32 14.11 -23.49 2.70
N SER A 33 15.03 -22.67 2.23
CA SER A 33 15.06 -21.26 2.64
C SER A 33 13.81 -20.54 2.10
N LEU A 34 13.40 -19.46 2.78
CA LEU A 34 12.34 -18.55 2.26
C LEU A 34 12.66 -18.07 0.83
N GLY A 35 13.96 -18.08 0.44
CA GLY A 35 14.42 -17.77 -0.92
C GLY A 35 14.02 -18.84 -1.93
N ASP A 36 14.23 -20.09 -1.60
CA ASP A 36 13.95 -21.23 -2.49
C ASP A 36 12.44 -21.40 -2.73
N LEU A 37 11.63 -21.23 -1.68
CA LEU A 37 10.16 -21.25 -1.77
C LEU A 37 9.63 -20.09 -2.64
N LYS A 38 10.25 -18.91 -2.54
CA LYS A 38 9.91 -17.76 -3.40
C LYS A 38 10.30 -18.00 -4.86
N GLU A 39 11.42 -18.65 -5.11
CA GLU A 39 11.90 -18.95 -6.46
C GLU A 39 11.04 -20.01 -7.16
N GLU A 40 10.61 -21.03 -6.44
CA GLU A 40 9.72 -22.07 -6.97
C GLU A 40 8.30 -21.52 -7.23
N SER A 41 7.79 -20.67 -6.34
CA SER A 41 6.52 -19.97 -6.56
C SER A 41 6.57 -18.99 -7.75
N ALA A 42 7.72 -18.40 -8.03
CA ALA A 42 7.91 -17.47 -9.15
C ALA A 42 7.85 -18.17 -10.52
N LYS A 43 8.29 -19.43 -10.60
CA LYS A 43 8.26 -20.22 -11.85
C LYS A 43 6.85 -20.51 -12.36
N ARG A 44 5.82 -20.40 -11.52
CA ARG A 44 4.42 -20.68 -11.84
C ARG A 44 3.55 -19.44 -12.02
N GLN A 45 4.13 -18.23 -12.01
CA GLN A 45 3.38 -16.96 -12.09
C GLN A 45 3.30 -16.43 -13.51
N ASN A 46 2.14 -15.84 -13.88
CA ASN A 46 2.05 -15.03 -15.09
C ASN A 46 2.97 -13.81 -14.99
N PRO A 47 3.52 -13.31 -16.13
CA PRO A 47 4.43 -12.14 -16.12
C PRO A 47 3.88 -10.93 -15.38
N LEU A 48 2.59 -10.65 -15.52
CA LEU A 48 1.90 -9.56 -14.80
C LEU A 48 1.91 -9.78 -13.28
N GLN A 49 1.60 -10.98 -12.83
CA GLN A 49 1.63 -11.34 -11.41
C GLN A 49 3.06 -11.24 -10.82
N ALA A 50 4.08 -11.60 -11.61
CA ALA A 50 5.47 -11.49 -11.20
C ALA A 50 5.89 -10.02 -11.00
N VAL A 51 5.48 -9.11 -11.91
CA VAL A 51 5.72 -7.66 -11.77
C VAL A 51 5.01 -7.11 -10.53
N ILE A 52 3.74 -7.43 -10.35
CA ILE A 52 2.93 -7.02 -9.21
C ILE A 52 3.57 -7.45 -7.89
N LYS A 53 3.98 -8.73 -7.80
CA LYS A 53 4.66 -9.26 -6.61
C LYS A 53 6.00 -8.58 -6.36
N ALA A 54 6.77 -8.32 -7.41
CA ALA A 54 8.04 -7.61 -7.28
C ALA A 54 7.83 -6.19 -6.71
N LEU A 55 6.83 -5.45 -7.19
CA LEU A 55 6.46 -4.14 -6.67
C LEU A 55 6.05 -4.23 -5.19
N SER A 56 5.18 -5.18 -4.84
CA SER A 56 4.77 -5.44 -3.45
C SER A 56 5.97 -5.69 -2.53
N ASP A 57 6.87 -6.58 -2.93
CA ASP A 57 8.06 -6.93 -2.15
C ASP A 57 8.98 -5.72 -1.89
N VAL A 58 9.07 -4.79 -2.84
CA VAL A 58 9.84 -3.54 -2.69
C VAL A 58 9.21 -2.67 -1.58
N PHE A 59 7.90 -2.49 -1.59
CA PHE A 59 7.21 -1.66 -0.59
C PHE A 59 7.19 -2.31 0.79
N ILE A 60 7.00 -3.64 0.88
CA ILE A 60 7.06 -4.37 2.16
C ILE A 60 8.39 -4.10 2.88
N GLY A 61 9.50 -3.99 2.14
CA GLY A 61 10.81 -3.71 2.73
C GLY A 61 10.94 -2.35 3.41
N ILE A 62 10.18 -1.35 2.98
CA ILE A 62 10.21 0.02 3.53
C ILE A 62 9.01 0.34 4.42
N MET A 63 7.98 -0.51 4.46
CA MET A 63 6.75 -0.30 5.23
C MET A 63 6.97 0.05 6.71
N PRO A 64 7.87 -0.60 7.48
CA PRO A 64 8.06 -0.24 8.87
C PRO A 64 8.45 1.23 9.07
N ALA A 65 9.31 1.77 8.20
CA ALA A 65 9.72 3.17 8.26
C ALA A 65 8.58 4.12 7.85
N LEU A 66 7.80 3.75 6.84
CA LEU A 66 6.63 4.51 6.40
C LEU A 66 5.53 4.57 7.47
N LEU A 67 5.24 3.43 8.12
CA LEU A 67 4.28 3.36 9.22
C LEU A 67 4.71 4.21 10.41
N ALA A 68 5.98 4.14 10.81
CA ALA A 68 6.53 4.97 11.87
C ALA A 68 6.39 6.47 11.55
N ALA A 69 6.77 6.87 10.34
CA ALA A 69 6.65 8.25 9.88
C ALA A 69 5.18 8.72 9.85
N ALA A 70 4.26 7.90 9.36
CA ALA A 70 2.84 8.24 9.30
C ALA A 70 2.24 8.44 10.71
N LEU A 71 2.57 7.56 11.66
CA LEU A 71 2.14 7.72 13.06
C LEU A 71 2.68 9.00 13.71
N LEU A 72 3.98 9.29 13.50
CA LEU A 72 4.59 10.53 13.98
C LEU A 72 3.98 11.76 13.32
N MET A 73 3.65 11.71 12.03
CA MET A 73 2.96 12.77 11.31
C MET A 73 1.57 13.05 11.92
N GLY A 74 0.84 12.00 12.30
CA GLY A 74 -0.42 12.15 13.00
C GLY A 74 -0.27 12.85 14.34
N ILE A 75 0.75 12.48 15.14
CA ILE A 75 1.05 13.14 16.41
C ILE A 75 1.34 14.63 16.19
N THR A 76 2.20 14.98 15.23
CA THR A 76 2.54 16.38 14.93
C THR A 76 1.36 17.18 14.41
N SER A 77 0.46 16.56 13.65
CA SER A 77 -0.77 17.21 13.16
C SER A 77 -1.70 17.59 14.31
N VAL A 78 -1.89 16.68 15.28
CA VAL A 78 -2.70 16.95 16.48
C VAL A 78 -2.03 18.00 17.37
N LEU A 79 -0.76 17.81 17.70
CA LEU A 79 -0.01 18.75 18.57
C LEU A 79 0.09 20.14 17.94
N GLY A 80 0.38 20.23 16.64
CA GLY A 80 0.50 21.50 15.92
C GLY A 80 -0.78 22.33 15.85
N GLY A 81 -1.95 21.67 16.01
CA GLY A 81 -3.25 22.34 16.14
C GLY A 81 -3.53 22.96 17.51
N MET A 82 -2.75 22.60 18.54
CA MET A 82 -2.98 23.07 19.91
C MET A 82 -2.25 24.41 20.17
N GLU A 83 -2.99 25.43 20.61
CA GLU A 83 -2.41 26.76 20.93
C GLU A 83 -1.29 26.65 21.99
N VAL A 84 -1.43 25.77 22.96
CA VAL A 84 -0.44 25.57 24.04
C VAL A 84 0.93 25.12 23.49
N VAL A 85 0.94 24.38 22.37
CA VAL A 85 2.18 23.94 21.72
C VAL A 85 2.88 25.09 21.01
N LYS A 86 2.13 26.08 20.52
CA LYS A 86 2.69 27.26 19.85
C LYS A 86 3.28 28.26 20.85
N THR A 87 2.76 28.30 22.07
CA THR A 87 3.13 29.27 23.11
C THR A 87 4.15 28.78 24.11
N HIS A 88 4.35 27.44 24.22
CA HIS A 88 5.26 26.85 25.18
C HIS A 88 6.52 26.29 24.48
N ASP A 89 7.69 26.91 24.72
CA ASP A 89 8.95 26.63 24.03
C ASP A 89 9.32 25.14 23.98
N THR A 90 9.19 24.43 25.09
CA THR A 90 9.52 22.98 25.16
C THR A 90 8.57 22.15 24.30
N LEU A 91 7.26 22.42 24.34
CA LEU A 91 6.28 21.69 23.56
C LEU A 91 6.44 21.98 22.07
N TYR A 92 6.75 23.22 21.71
CA TYR A 92 7.10 23.60 20.35
C TYR A 92 8.34 22.83 19.86
N ALA A 93 9.42 22.80 20.67
CA ALA A 93 10.65 22.07 20.34
C ALA A 93 10.38 20.57 20.15
N ILE A 94 9.62 19.94 21.03
CA ILE A 94 9.24 18.51 20.92
C ILE A 94 8.45 18.30 19.62
N ASN A 95 7.42 19.12 19.35
CA ASN A 95 6.64 19.00 18.13
C ASN A 95 7.51 19.16 16.88
N ARG A 96 8.47 20.07 16.90
CA ARG A 96 9.42 20.28 15.79
C ARG A 96 10.32 19.06 15.55
N LEU A 97 10.83 18.44 16.62
CA LEU A 97 11.65 17.22 16.53
C LEU A 97 10.82 16.03 16.01
N VAL A 98 9.60 15.85 16.50
CA VAL A 98 8.70 14.81 16.01
C VAL A 98 8.34 15.05 14.53
N SER A 99 8.13 16.31 14.13
CA SER A 99 7.91 16.69 12.74
C SER A 99 9.10 16.32 11.84
N LEU A 100 10.34 16.59 12.27
CA LEU A 100 11.53 16.17 11.52
C LEU A 100 11.64 14.65 11.41
N ALA A 101 11.35 13.90 12.49
CA ALA A 101 11.33 12.44 12.47
C ALA A 101 10.24 11.89 11.54
N SER A 102 9.07 12.53 11.49
CA SER A 102 7.95 12.10 10.64
C SER A 102 8.20 12.34 9.15
N THR A 103 8.91 13.39 8.80
CA THR A 103 9.17 13.74 7.38
C THR A 103 10.42 13.08 6.81
N GLY A 104 11.31 12.56 7.68
CA GLY A 104 12.62 12.03 7.27
C GLY A 104 12.56 10.95 6.20
N ILE A 105 11.71 9.94 6.34
CA ILE A 105 11.60 8.86 5.34
C ILE A 105 11.01 9.37 4.01
N PHE A 106 10.08 10.31 4.05
CA PHE A 106 9.48 10.88 2.84
C PHE A 106 10.49 11.72 2.06
N ALA A 107 11.39 12.42 2.76
CA ALA A 107 12.45 13.20 2.12
C ALA A 107 13.42 12.30 1.31
N ILE A 108 13.68 11.07 1.78
CA ILE A 108 14.59 10.12 1.13
C ILE A 108 13.85 8.96 0.45
N LEU A 109 12.55 9.07 0.25
CA LEU A 109 11.72 7.96 -0.24
C LEU A 109 12.20 7.38 -1.57
N PRO A 110 12.58 8.16 -2.61
CA PRO A 110 13.17 7.60 -3.82
C PRO A 110 14.43 6.77 -3.56
N MET A 111 15.27 7.20 -2.61
CA MET A 111 16.48 6.46 -2.21
C MET A 111 16.12 5.13 -1.54
N ALA A 112 15.17 5.13 -0.61
CA ALA A 112 14.70 3.92 0.08
C ALA A 112 14.05 2.92 -0.89
N VAL A 113 13.24 3.41 -1.82
CA VAL A 113 12.59 2.60 -2.86
C VAL A 113 13.62 2.00 -3.80
N CYS A 114 14.58 2.80 -4.29
CA CYS A 114 15.63 2.32 -5.19
C CYS A 114 16.51 1.25 -4.50
N TYR A 115 16.90 1.47 -3.24
CA TYR A 115 17.60 0.47 -2.41
C TYR A 115 16.82 -0.83 -2.31
N SER A 116 15.55 -0.76 -1.93
CA SER A 116 14.69 -1.94 -1.78
C SER A 116 14.44 -2.67 -3.10
N ALA A 117 14.27 -1.92 -4.20
CA ALA A 117 14.09 -2.47 -5.53
C ALA A 117 15.35 -3.21 -6.03
N VAL A 118 16.53 -2.62 -5.89
CA VAL A 118 17.80 -3.29 -6.26
C VAL A 118 17.99 -4.56 -5.45
N LYS A 119 17.73 -4.52 -4.14
CA LYS A 119 17.77 -5.72 -3.28
C LYS A 119 16.79 -6.79 -3.77
N ARG A 120 15.56 -6.40 -4.10
CA ARG A 120 14.53 -7.32 -4.60
C ARG A 120 14.90 -7.96 -5.93
N PHE A 121 15.52 -7.20 -6.83
CA PHE A 121 15.99 -7.70 -8.13
C PHE A 121 17.37 -8.36 -8.08
N GLY A 122 17.96 -8.49 -6.88
CA GLY A 122 19.17 -9.26 -6.62
C GLY A 122 20.46 -8.59 -7.09
N GLY A 123 20.51 -7.27 -7.16
CA GLY A 123 21.73 -6.47 -7.30
C GLY A 123 22.24 -6.00 -5.93
N ASN A 124 23.35 -5.25 -5.93
CA ASN A 124 23.90 -4.63 -4.73
C ASN A 124 23.01 -3.44 -4.30
N PRO A 125 22.30 -3.52 -3.16
CA PRO A 125 21.36 -2.49 -2.76
C PRO A 125 22.00 -1.14 -2.43
N VAL A 126 23.30 -1.12 -2.09
CA VAL A 126 24.04 0.13 -1.84
C VAL A 126 24.17 0.95 -3.13
N LEU A 127 24.35 0.30 -4.29
CA LEU A 127 24.35 1.00 -5.59
C LEU A 127 22.97 1.62 -5.88
N GLY A 128 21.88 0.96 -5.46
CA GLY A 128 20.54 1.52 -5.50
C GLY A 128 20.40 2.76 -4.63
N MET A 129 20.97 2.73 -3.42
CA MET A 129 21.00 3.90 -2.54
C MET A 129 21.74 5.07 -3.17
N VAL A 130 22.90 4.82 -3.82
CA VAL A 130 23.69 5.84 -4.51
C VAL A 130 22.88 6.49 -5.64
N ILE A 131 22.22 5.69 -6.49
CA ILE A 131 21.36 6.25 -7.55
C ILE A 131 20.19 7.02 -6.97
N GLY A 132 19.56 6.52 -5.91
CA GLY A 132 18.51 7.25 -5.20
C GLY A 132 18.99 8.58 -4.59
N ALA A 133 20.24 8.64 -4.11
CA ALA A 133 20.87 9.89 -3.66
C ALA A 133 21.07 10.86 -4.82
N ILE A 134 21.55 10.38 -5.98
CA ILE A 134 21.70 11.20 -7.19
C ILE A 134 20.34 11.77 -7.63
N MET A 135 19.25 11.02 -7.50
CA MET A 135 17.90 11.51 -7.79
C MET A 135 17.47 12.70 -6.92
N LEU A 136 18.05 12.83 -5.74
CA LEU A 136 17.74 13.86 -4.74
C LEU A 136 18.86 14.89 -4.56
N ASP A 137 19.87 14.88 -5.43
CA ASP A 137 21.03 15.74 -5.31
C ASP A 137 20.63 17.22 -5.29
N SER A 138 21.23 17.97 -4.38
CA SER A 138 20.92 19.38 -4.17
C SER A 138 21.42 20.31 -5.29
N SER A 139 22.33 19.84 -6.15
CA SER A 139 22.75 20.57 -7.35
C SER A 139 21.71 20.56 -8.47
N LEU A 140 20.73 19.63 -8.40
CA LEU A 140 19.63 19.58 -9.34
C LEU A 140 18.52 20.58 -8.96
N ALA A 141 17.87 21.16 -9.95
CA ALA A 141 16.67 21.95 -9.71
C ALA A 141 15.61 21.09 -9.01
N ASN A 142 15.00 21.61 -7.95
CA ASN A 142 13.96 20.88 -7.22
C ASN A 142 12.76 20.61 -8.14
N ALA A 143 12.30 19.36 -8.22
CA ALA A 143 11.22 18.93 -9.13
C ALA A 143 9.91 19.72 -8.94
N TYR A 144 9.56 20.06 -7.69
CA TYR A 144 8.33 20.82 -7.38
C TYR A 144 8.46 22.29 -7.79
N GLN A 145 9.61 22.90 -7.56
CA GLN A 145 9.88 24.29 -7.95
C GLN A 145 10.01 24.42 -9.48
N ALA A 146 10.63 23.42 -10.12
CA ALA A 146 10.72 23.36 -11.58
C ALA A 146 9.34 23.24 -12.23
N ALA A 147 8.44 22.41 -11.66
CA ALA A 147 7.06 22.28 -12.13
C ALA A 147 6.24 23.58 -11.96
N GLN A 148 6.57 24.39 -10.95
CA GLN A 148 5.93 25.70 -10.71
C GLN A 148 6.58 26.84 -11.51
N GLY A 149 7.68 26.59 -12.22
CA GLY A 149 8.43 27.62 -12.94
C GLY A 149 9.12 28.65 -12.04
N THR A 150 9.39 28.30 -10.76
CA THR A 150 9.97 29.19 -9.76
C THR A 150 11.50 29.09 -9.65
N VAL A 151 12.13 28.20 -10.42
CA VAL A 151 13.57 27.98 -10.45
C VAL A 151 14.05 27.81 -11.88
N ASP A 152 15.23 28.34 -12.19
CA ASP A 152 15.89 28.13 -13.47
C ASP A 152 16.40 26.70 -13.59
N ILE A 153 16.12 26.06 -14.72
CA ILE A 153 16.51 24.68 -15.00
C ILE A 153 17.79 24.73 -15.86
N GLU A 154 18.87 24.16 -15.32
CA GLU A 154 20.08 23.92 -16.09
C GLU A 154 19.80 22.86 -17.17
N VAL A 155 20.19 23.17 -18.40
CA VAL A 155 20.05 22.26 -19.56
C VAL A 155 21.41 21.92 -20.12
N ILE A 156 21.81 20.65 -19.99
CA ILE A 156 23.04 20.16 -20.61
C ILE A 156 22.73 19.42 -21.92
N ARG A 157 23.75 19.30 -22.78
CA ARG A 157 23.62 18.58 -24.06
C ARG A 157 24.57 17.38 -24.09
N LEU A 158 24.01 16.19 -24.20
CA LEU A 158 24.76 14.95 -24.33
C LEU A 158 24.43 14.31 -25.69
N PHE A 159 25.40 14.19 -26.57
CA PHE A 159 25.23 13.65 -27.94
C PHE A 159 24.04 14.27 -28.72
N GLY A 160 23.80 15.56 -28.53
CA GLY A 160 22.69 16.28 -29.17
C GLY A 160 21.34 16.21 -28.42
N LEU A 161 21.21 15.35 -27.43
CA LEU A 161 20.02 15.27 -26.57
C LEU A 161 20.08 16.41 -25.52
N LYS A 162 18.98 17.15 -25.39
CA LYS A 162 18.81 18.11 -24.30
C LYS A 162 18.39 17.37 -23.03
N ILE A 163 19.15 17.54 -21.95
CA ILE A 163 18.91 16.95 -20.65
C ILE A 163 18.67 18.07 -19.65
N GLU A 164 17.50 18.09 -19.05
CA GLU A 164 17.13 18.99 -17.98
C GLU A 164 17.63 18.43 -16.64
N MET A 165 18.45 19.23 -15.94
CA MET A 165 19.03 18.86 -14.65
C MET A 165 18.02 19.12 -13.52
N VAL A 166 16.93 18.38 -13.55
CA VAL A 166 15.85 18.45 -12.56
C VAL A 166 15.87 17.18 -11.71
N GLY A 167 15.82 17.35 -10.40
CA GLY A 167 15.75 16.26 -9.44
C GLY A 167 14.47 15.41 -9.59
N PHE A 168 14.44 14.32 -8.85
CA PHE A 168 13.33 13.36 -8.90
C PHE A 168 12.69 13.22 -7.51
N GLN A 169 12.53 14.36 -6.80
CA GLN A 169 11.76 14.41 -5.55
C GLN A 169 10.34 13.90 -5.81
N GLY A 170 9.87 12.94 -5.02
CA GLY A 170 8.60 12.27 -5.25
C GLY A 170 8.57 11.27 -6.42
N GLY A 171 9.67 11.06 -7.13
CA GLY A 171 9.78 10.16 -8.29
C GLY A 171 9.85 8.67 -7.90
N ILE A 172 8.82 8.15 -7.23
CA ILE A 172 8.79 6.78 -6.70
C ILE A 172 8.79 5.75 -7.82
N ILE A 173 8.03 5.98 -8.88
CA ILE A 173 7.97 5.10 -10.05
C ILE A 173 9.32 5.08 -10.77
N ILE A 174 9.96 6.24 -10.87
CA ILE A 174 11.31 6.35 -11.45
C ILE A 174 12.32 5.56 -10.61
N ALA A 175 12.24 5.67 -9.27
CA ALA A 175 13.10 4.92 -8.36
C ALA A 175 12.91 3.40 -8.48
N LEU A 176 11.67 2.93 -8.66
CA LEU A 176 11.37 1.51 -8.94
C LEU A 176 12.00 1.05 -10.26
N MET A 177 11.81 1.83 -11.33
CA MET A 177 12.39 1.54 -12.65
C MET A 177 13.92 1.54 -12.58
N MET A 178 14.50 2.54 -11.92
CA MET A 178 15.96 2.61 -11.72
C MET A 178 16.47 1.45 -10.89
N GLY A 179 15.78 1.01 -9.86
CA GLY A 179 16.17 -0.16 -9.07
C GLY A 179 16.27 -1.43 -9.91
N PHE A 180 15.37 -1.62 -10.87
CA PHE A 180 15.47 -2.72 -11.83
C PHE A 180 16.69 -2.56 -12.78
N VAL A 181 16.90 -1.36 -13.32
CA VAL A 181 18.02 -1.06 -14.24
C VAL A 181 19.36 -1.27 -13.53
N VAL A 182 19.54 -0.70 -12.34
CA VAL A 182 20.76 -0.85 -11.53
C VAL A 182 21.05 -2.31 -11.24
N ALA A 183 20.05 -3.08 -10.81
CA ALA A 183 20.24 -4.51 -10.52
C ALA A 183 20.66 -5.31 -11.76
N LYS A 184 20.11 -4.97 -12.93
CA LYS A 184 20.49 -5.62 -14.20
C LYS A 184 21.90 -5.26 -14.64
N LEU A 185 22.28 -3.99 -14.54
CA LEU A 185 23.63 -3.50 -14.88
C LEU A 185 24.67 -4.07 -13.93
N ASP A 186 24.39 -4.07 -12.62
CA ASP A 186 25.26 -4.66 -11.61
C ASP A 186 25.55 -6.15 -11.90
N LYS A 187 24.51 -6.94 -12.14
CA LYS A 187 24.66 -8.35 -12.52
C LYS A 187 25.44 -8.53 -13.83
N PHE A 188 25.16 -7.69 -14.81
CA PHE A 188 25.85 -7.74 -16.10
C PHE A 188 27.34 -7.46 -15.95
N PHE A 189 27.73 -6.36 -15.29
CA PHE A 189 29.13 -6.01 -15.12
C PHE A 189 29.88 -6.99 -14.21
N ASN A 190 29.24 -7.50 -13.17
CA ASN A 190 29.83 -8.56 -12.33
C ASN A 190 30.07 -9.86 -13.09
N LYS A 191 29.35 -10.11 -14.19
CA LYS A 191 29.58 -11.30 -15.05
C LYS A 191 30.66 -11.09 -16.10
N VAL A 192 30.78 -9.88 -16.65
CA VAL A 192 31.64 -9.60 -17.82
C VAL A 192 33.05 -9.14 -17.41
N ILE A 193 33.17 -8.44 -16.28
CA ILE A 193 34.43 -7.86 -15.84
C ILE A 193 35.29 -8.92 -15.14
N PRO A 194 36.58 -9.02 -15.50
CA PRO A 194 37.52 -9.95 -14.87
C PRO A 194 37.66 -9.73 -13.36
N ASP A 195 37.81 -10.80 -12.57
CA ASP A 195 37.83 -10.76 -11.11
C ASP A 195 38.86 -9.81 -10.51
N VAL A 196 39.99 -9.65 -11.15
CA VAL A 196 41.10 -8.79 -10.70
C VAL A 196 40.68 -7.31 -10.54
N ILE A 197 39.81 -6.81 -11.41
CA ILE A 197 39.40 -5.40 -11.42
C ILE A 197 37.91 -5.23 -11.11
N LYS A 198 37.17 -6.32 -10.96
CA LYS A 198 35.70 -6.34 -10.78
C LYS A 198 35.22 -5.46 -9.63
N LEU A 199 35.92 -5.54 -8.49
CA LEU A 199 35.54 -4.80 -7.27
C LEU A 199 35.50 -3.29 -7.47
N LEU A 200 36.34 -2.75 -8.35
CA LEU A 200 36.41 -1.32 -8.64
C LEU A 200 35.58 -0.92 -9.86
N VAL A 201 35.73 -1.69 -10.96
CA VAL A 201 35.17 -1.30 -12.26
C VAL A 201 33.67 -1.61 -12.38
N ALA A 202 33.20 -2.73 -11.82
CA ALA A 202 31.78 -3.08 -11.93
C ALA A 202 30.84 -2.05 -11.25
N PRO A 203 31.05 -1.66 -9.97
CA PRO A 203 30.21 -0.64 -9.34
C PRO A 203 30.37 0.74 -10.00
N MET A 204 31.59 1.11 -10.42
CA MET A 204 31.84 2.38 -11.11
C MET A 204 31.01 2.48 -12.40
N LEU A 205 31.08 1.48 -13.27
CA LEU A 205 30.31 1.45 -14.52
C LEU A 205 28.80 1.34 -14.25
N THR A 206 28.38 0.58 -13.25
CA THR A 206 26.97 0.47 -12.86
C THR A 206 26.42 1.84 -12.49
N VAL A 207 27.09 2.58 -11.60
CA VAL A 207 26.63 3.91 -11.17
C VAL A 207 26.65 4.88 -12.34
N PHE A 208 27.75 4.97 -13.09
CA PHE A 208 27.89 5.93 -14.18
C PHE A 208 26.83 5.71 -15.27
N ILE A 209 26.69 4.47 -15.77
CA ILE A 209 25.72 4.17 -16.83
C ILE A 209 24.28 4.31 -16.32
N SER A 210 24.01 3.91 -15.07
CA SER A 210 22.71 4.12 -14.45
C SER A 210 22.36 5.60 -14.36
N THR A 211 23.33 6.48 -14.03
CA THR A 211 23.11 7.92 -13.98
C THR A 211 22.80 8.49 -15.36
N VAL A 212 23.53 8.06 -16.40
CA VAL A 212 23.22 8.48 -17.77
C VAL A 212 21.83 8.04 -18.17
N LEU A 213 21.46 6.78 -17.92
CA LEU A 213 20.13 6.24 -18.23
C LEU A 213 19.02 6.94 -17.40
N LEU A 214 19.29 7.33 -16.16
CA LEU A 214 18.34 8.07 -15.33
C LEU A 214 17.91 9.37 -16.02
N PHE A 215 18.87 10.17 -16.48
CA PHE A 215 18.56 11.49 -17.04
C PHE A 215 18.12 11.45 -18.52
N THR A 216 18.55 10.43 -19.28
CA THR A 216 18.28 10.36 -20.72
C THR A 216 17.03 9.56 -21.08
N LEU A 217 16.76 8.46 -20.36
CA LEU A 217 15.71 7.50 -20.74
C LEU A 217 14.70 7.25 -19.62
N VAL A 218 15.19 6.74 -18.46
CA VAL A 218 14.31 6.23 -17.40
C VAL A 218 13.56 7.35 -16.70
N GLY A 219 14.24 8.48 -16.43
CA GLY A 219 13.62 9.64 -15.80
C GLY A 219 12.49 10.23 -16.63
N PRO A 220 12.73 10.62 -17.90
CA PRO A 220 11.66 11.09 -18.78
C PRO A 220 10.50 10.09 -18.94
N ALA A 221 10.81 8.81 -19.21
CA ALA A 221 9.78 7.78 -19.34
C ALA A 221 8.98 7.58 -18.04
N GLY A 222 9.68 7.58 -16.90
CA GLY A 222 9.04 7.45 -15.59
C GLY A 222 8.20 8.66 -15.20
N ARG A 223 8.58 9.89 -15.61
CA ARG A 223 7.74 11.09 -15.44
C ARG A 223 6.45 10.99 -16.26
N ILE A 224 6.52 10.57 -17.50
CA ILE A 224 5.33 10.35 -18.33
C ILE A 224 4.40 9.33 -17.68
N LEU A 225 4.95 8.21 -17.20
CA LEU A 225 4.17 7.18 -16.52
C LEU A 225 3.57 7.68 -15.19
N SER A 226 4.36 8.38 -14.38
CA SER A 226 3.90 8.96 -13.09
C SER A 226 2.77 9.98 -13.30
N ASN A 227 2.96 10.89 -14.26
CA ASN A 227 1.95 11.89 -14.59
C ASN A 227 0.68 11.22 -15.14
N GLY A 228 0.83 10.27 -16.06
CA GLY A 228 -0.32 9.53 -16.61
C GLY A 228 -1.14 8.80 -15.55
N ILE A 229 -0.50 8.22 -14.52
CA ILE A 229 -1.21 7.61 -13.39
C ILE A 229 -1.93 8.67 -12.56
N THR A 230 -1.25 9.77 -12.22
CA THR A 230 -1.85 10.86 -11.43
C THR A 230 -3.00 11.50 -12.19
N ASP A 231 -2.78 11.85 -13.46
CA ASP A 231 -3.80 12.48 -14.32
C ASP A 231 -5.00 11.56 -14.50
N GLY A 232 -4.76 10.26 -14.69
CA GLY A 232 -5.83 9.25 -14.79
C GLY A 232 -6.66 9.14 -13.50
N LEU A 233 -6.02 9.18 -12.34
CA LEU A 233 -6.72 9.19 -11.04
C LEU A 233 -7.50 10.49 -10.84
N MET A 234 -6.90 11.64 -11.13
CA MET A 234 -7.55 12.94 -11.02
C MET A 234 -8.73 13.04 -11.98
N TRP A 235 -8.57 12.61 -13.24
CA TRP A 235 -9.67 12.52 -14.20
C TRP A 235 -10.81 11.62 -13.68
N GLY A 236 -10.47 10.47 -13.12
CA GLY A 236 -11.45 9.56 -12.51
C GLY A 236 -12.22 10.20 -11.35
N THR A 237 -11.52 10.95 -10.48
CA THR A 237 -12.18 11.65 -9.36
C THR A 237 -13.08 12.77 -9.81
N GLU A 238 -12.70 13.51 -10.86
CA GLU A 238 -13.48 14.63 -11.41
C GLU A 238 -14.72 14.15 -12.19
N HIS A 239 -14.58 13.11 -13.00
CA HIS A 239 -15.65 12.66 -13.91
C HIS A 239 -16.57 11.61 -13.31
N LEU A 240 -16.04 10.67 -12.49
CA LEU A 240 -16.84 9.64 -11.85
C LEU A 240 -17.40 10.10 -10.49
N GLY A 241 -16.78 11.10 -9.87
CA GLY A 241 -17.24 11.70 -8.62
C GLY A 241 -17.51 10.65 -7.52
N ALA A 242 -18.62 10.80 -6.83
CA ALA A 242 -19.03 9.89 -5.75
C ALA A 242 -19.18 8.44 -6.21
N PHE A 243 -19.54 8.20 -7.47
CA PHE A 243 -19.66 6.84 -8.01
C PHE A 243 -18.29 6.15 -8.14
N GLY A 244 -17.27 6.87 -8.60
CA GLY A 244 -15.89 6.34 -8.69
C GLY A 244 -15.33 5.98 -7.31
N TYR A 245 -15.54 6.83 -6.32
CA TYR A 245 -15.15 6.58 -4.94
C TYR A 245 -15.88 5.37 -4.34
N ALA A 246 -17.20 5.29 -4.57
CA ALA A 246 -18.01 4.15 -4.14
C ALA A 246 -17.55 2.86 -4.80
N LEU A 247 -17.32 2.86 -6.10
CA LEU A 247 -16.85 1.70 -6.85
C LEU A 247 -15.49 1.24 -6.34
N PHE A 248 -14.52 2.16 -6.18
CA PHE A 248 -13.20 1.82 -5.68
C PHE A 248 -13.29 1.20 -4.28
N ALA A 249 -13.94 1.86 -3.32
CA ALA A 249 -14.07 1.36 -1.96
C ALA A 249 -14.87 0.04 -1.88
N GLY A 250 -15.87 -0.13 -2.75
CA GLY A 250 -16.67 -1.36 -2.84
C GLY A 250 -15.87 -2.57 -3.31
N VAL A 251 -14.97 -2.40 -4.28
CA VAL A 251 -14.18 -3.50 -4.85
C VAL A 251 -12.79 -3.67 -4.20
N GLN A 252 -12.33 -2.69 -3.46
CA GLN A 252 -10.96 -2.63 -2.92
C GLN A 252 -10.60 -3.89 -2.11
N GLN A 253 -11.51 -4.42 -1.30
CA GLN A 253 -11.24 -5.62 -0.51
C GLN A 253 -11.21 -6.90 -1.37
N ILE A 254 -11.81 -6.89 -2.56
CA ILE A 254 -11.63 -7.95 -3.56
C ILE A 254 -10.21 -7.87 -4.13
N VAL A 255 -9.70 -6.66 -4.35
CA VAL A 255 -8.30 -6.43 -4.75
C VAL A 255 -7.33 -6.92 -3.66
N VAL A 256 -7.67 -6.74 -2.37
CA VAL A 256 -6.87 -7.30 -1.25
C VAL A 256 -6.77 -8.82 -1.34
N ILE A 257 -7.86 -9.52 -1.67
CA ILE A 257 -7.87 -10.99 -1.82
C ILE A 257 -6.85 -11.46 -2.87
N THR A 258 -6.65 -10.69 -3.92
CA THR A 258 -5.67 -11.00 -4.98
C THR A 258 -4.23 -10.66 -4.61
N GLY A 259 -3.99 -9.97 -3.50
CA GLY A 259 -2.68 -9.47 -3.07
C GLY A 259 -2.19 -8.22 -3.81
N LEU A 260 -3.01 -7.66 -4.71
CA LEU A 260 -2.65 -6.50 -5.53
C LEU A 260 -2.67 -5.16 -4.76
N HIS A 261 -3.25 -5.14 -3.56
CA HIS A 261 -3.39 -3.92 -2.76
C HIS A 261 -2.04 -3.28 -2.38
N HIS A 262 -0.94 -4.04 -2.34
CA HIS A 262 0.38 -3.49 -2.07
C HIS A 262 0.87 -2.51 -3.16
N ILE A 263 0.35 -2.63 -4.39
CA ILE A 263 0.66 -1.67 -5.47
C ILE A 263 0.02 -0.31 -5.17
N ILE A 264 -1.15 -0.31 -4.54
CA ILE A 264 -1.88 0.91 -4.21
C ILE A 264 -1.01 1.81 -3.32
N GLY A 265 -0.17 1.23 -2.44
CA GLY A 265 0.80 2.00 -1.65
C GLY A 265 1.78 2.82 -2.48
N ALA A 266 2.23 2.32 -3.64
CA ALA A 266 3.05 3.08 -4.58
C ALA A 266 2.27 4.26 -5.20
N VAL A 267 1.00 4.01 -5.54
CA VAL A 267 0.11 5.04 -6.10
C VAL A 267 -0.23 6.10 -5.05
N GLU A 268 -0.51 5.69 -3.80
CA GLU A 268 -0.72 6.61 -2.68
C GLU A 268 0.49 7.52 -2.46
N ALA A 269 1.69 6.93 -2.45
CA ALA A 269 2.93 7.68 -2.28
C ALA A 269 3.17 8.65 -3.44
N GLN A 270 2.91 8.24 -4.69
CA GLN A 270 2.99 9.11 -5.86
C GLN A 270 1.96 10.24 -5.79
N LEU A 271 0.73 9.94 -5.35
CA LEU A 271 -0.34 10.92 -5.22
C LEU A 271 0.03 12.02 -4.21
N ILE A 272 0.55 11.63 -3.04
CA ILE A 272 1.06 12.59 -2.04
C ILE A 272 2.19 13.43 -2.62
N ALA A 273 3.13 12.80 -3.31
CA ALA A 273 4.26 13.48 -3.90
C ALA A 273 3.85 14.53 -4.95
N SER A 274 2.80 14.26 -5.73
CA SER A 274 2.34 15.14 -6.81
C SER A 274 1.30 16.17 -6.38
N THR A 275 0.40 15.83 -5.45
CA THR A 275 -0.74 16.68 -5.05
C THR A 275 -0.69 17.17 -3.60
N GLY A 276 0.22 16.64 -2.79
CA GLY A 276 0.32 16.92 -1.35
C GLY A 276 -0.74 16.23 -0.48
N THR A 277 -1.70 15.53 -1.07
CA THR A 277 -2.78 14.83 -0.37
C THR A 277 -3.07 13.47 -0.99
N ASN A 278 -3.76 12.62 -0.24
CA ASN A 278 -4.07 11.25 -0.65
C ASN A 278 -5.55 10.94 -0.35
N PHE A 279 -6.37 10.84 -1.36
CA PHE A 279 -7.78 10.46 -1.22
C PHE A 279 -7.99 8.93 -1.22
N LEU A 280 -7.02 8.14 -1.69
CA LEU A 280 -7.13 6.68 -1.73
C LEU A 280 -7.07 6.06 -0.33
N ASN A 281 -6.27 6.64 0.58
CA ASN A 281 -6.12 6.10 1.94
C ASN A 281 -7.44 6.03 2.71
N PRO A 282 -8.25 7.10 2.82
CA PRO A 282 -9.56 7.03 3.41
C PRO A 282 -10.48 6.01 2.73
N LEU A 283 -10.42 5.86 1.40
CA LEU A 283 -11.23 4.88 0.67
C LEU A 283 -10.85 3.44 1.02
N MET A 284 -9.55 3.14 1.11
CA MET A 284 -9.08 1.83 1.56
C MET A 284 -9.48 1.55 3.01
N SER A 285 -9.43 2.57 3.85
CA SER A 285 -9.79 2.48 5.26
C SER A 285 -11.29 2.18 5.46
N VAL A 286 -12.18 2.89 4.77
CA VAL A 286 -13.63 2.62 4.86
C VAL A 286 -14.00 1.28 4.21
N ALA A 287 -13.31 0.85 3.17
CA ALA A 287 -13.50 -0.47 2.58
C ALA A 287 -13.21 -1.58 3.58
N LEU A 288 -12.12 -1.44 4.35
CA LEU A 288 -11.77 -2.37 5.44
C LEU A 288 -12.82 -2.36 6.55
N PHE A 289 -13.32 -1.18 6.95
CA PHE A 289 -14.36 -1.06 7.98
C PHE A 289 -15.73 -1.60 7.52
N GLY A 290 -16.03 -1.56 6.23
CA GLY A 290 -17.16 -2.29 5.66
C GLY A 290 -17.09 -3.79 5.94
N GLN A 291 -15.89 -4.38 5.76
CA GLN A 291 -15.65 -5.79 6.08
C GLN A 291 -15.69 -6.06 7.60
N SER A 292 -15.27 -5.10 8.41
CA SER A 292 -15.40 -5.17 9.88
C SER A 292 -16.86 -5.26 10.31
N GLY A 293 -17.70 -4.40 9.72
CA GLY A 293 -19.16 -4.42 9.94
C GLY A 293 -19.77 -5.75 9.52
N ALA A 294 -19.31 -6.31 8.40
CA ALA A 294 -19.76 -7.62 7.91
C ALA A 294 -19.41 -8.76 8.88
N VAL A 295 -18.22 -8.76 9.48
CA VAL A 295 -17.83 -9.74 10.52
C VAL A 295 -18.76 -9.64 11.74
N LEU A 296 -19.08 -8.42 12.20
CA LEU A 296 -20.02 -8.20 13.30
C LEU A 296 -21.44 -8.65 12.93
N GLY A 297 -21.88 -8.41 11.69
CA GLY A 297 -23.16 -8.89 11.17
C GLY A 297 -23.26 -10.41 11.19
N TYR A 298 -22.22 -11.10 10.70
CA TYR A 298 -22.14 -12.54 10.77
C TYR A 298 -22.13 -13.08 12.21
N LEU A 299 -21.34 -12.43 13.08
CA LEU A 299 -21.27 -12.78 14.50
C LEU A 299 -22.64 -12.65 15.18
N SER A 300 -23.39 -11.59 14.90
CA SER A 300 -24.73 -11.37 15.48
C SER A 300 -25.70 -12.47 15.15
N LEU A 301 -25.64 -12.99 13.92
CA LEU A 301 -26.49 -14.12 13.46
C LEU A 301 -26.08 -15.47 14.10
N ASN A 302 -24.82 -15.57 14.54
CA ASN A 302 -24.23 -16.81 15.05
C ASN A 302 -23.74 -16.67 16.49
N TRP A 303 -24.28 -15.74 17.27
CA TRP A 303 -23.79 -15.40 18.62
C TRP A 303 -23.73 -16.59 19.59
N LYS A 304 -24.66 -17.53 19.46
CA LYS A 304 -24.72 -18.75 20.31
C LYS A 304 -23.62 -19.76 19.95
N ASN A 305 -22.99 -19.66 18.80
CA ASN A 305 -21.93 -20.57 18.36
C ASN A 305 -20.56 -20.10 18.89
N LEU A 306 -19.97 -20.89 19.78
CA LEU A 306 -18.66 -20.58 20.40
C LEU A 306 -17.57 -20.41 19.34
N LYS A 307 -17.50 -21.32 18.35
CA LYS A 307 -16.51 -21.26 17.26
C LYS A 307 -16.64 -19.99 16.42
N ALA A 308 -17.88 -19.50 16.20
CA ALA A 308 -18.08 -18.23 15.50
C ALA A 308 -17.55 -17.05 16.32
N ARG A 309 -17.72 -17.04 17.64
CA ARG A 309 -17.17 -16.00 18.50
C ARG A 309 -15.64 -16.00 18.53
N GLU A 310 -15.05 -17.18 18.70
CA GLU A 310 -13.59 -17.36 18.70
C GLU A 310 -12.93 -16.91 17.40
N LEU A 311 -13.62 -17.02 16.28
CA LEU A 311 -13.14 -16.56 14.98
C LEU A 311 -13.41 -15.07 14.74
N CYS A 312 -14.65 -14.62 14.98
CA CYS A 312 -15.07 -13.27 14.59
C CYS A 312 -14.52 -12.16 15.49
N ILE A 313 -14.41 -12.40 16.80
CA ILE A 313 -13.94 -11.36 17.73
C ILE A 313 -12.50 -10.96 17.44
N PRO A 314 -11.51 -11.88 17.37
CA PRO A 314 -10.14 -11.51 17.01
C PRO A 314 -10.05 -10.92 15.59
N SER A 315 -10.84 -11.44 14.63
CA SER A 315 -10.89 -10.92 13.27
C SER A 315 -11.39 -9.47 13.22
N PHE A 316 -12.41 -9.12 13.98
CA PHE A 316 -12.86 -7.75 14.12
C PHE A 316 -11.80 -6.88 14.79
N CYS A 317 -11.22 -7.32 15.91
CA CYS A 317 -10.18 -6.57 16.60
C CYS A 317 -8.98 -6.27 15.68
N SER A 318 -8.56 -7.23 14.85
CA SER A 318 -7.45 -7.01 13.91
C SER A 318 -7.76 -5.91 12.89
N THR A 319 -9.02 -5.80 12.44
CA THR A 319 -9.42 -4.76 11.49
C THR A 319 -9.33 -3.35 12.06
N LEU A 320 -9.49 -3.17 13.37
CA LEU A 320 -9.31 -1.88 14.03
C LEU A 320 -7.87 -1.34 13.90
N PHE A 321 -6.91 -2.23 13.68
CA PHE A 321 -5.49 -1.89 13.49
C PHE A 321 -5.05 -1.94 12.02
N GLY A 322 -5.98 -2.03 11.08
CA GLY A 322 -5.68 -2.01 9.64
C GLY A 322 -5.38 -3.39 9.03
N ILE A 323 -5.56 -4.47 9.77
CA ILE A 323 -5.28 -5.84 9.31
C ILE A 323 -6.59 -6.50 8.89
N SER A 324 -6.79 -6.64 7.58
CA SER A 324 -8.06 -7.14 7.00
C SER A 324 -8.09 -8.65 6.77
N GLU A 325 -6.96 -9.32 6.70
CA GLU A 325 -6.83 -10.71 6.29
C GLU A 325 -7.64 -11.68 7.17
N PRO A 326 -7.63 -11.60 8.50
CA PRO A 326 -8.45 -12.49 9.33
C PRO A 326 -9.95 -12.30 9.09
N ALA A 327 -10.40 -11.07 8.86
CA ALA A 327 -11.80 -10.77 8.58
C ALA A 327 -12.22 -11.29 7.20
N ILE A 328 -11.39 -11.06 6.18
CA ILE A 328 -11.67 -11.47 4.81
C ILE A 328 -11.62 -12.99 4.68
N PHE A 329 -10.48 -13.60 5.00
CA PHE A 329 -10.27 -15.04 4.74
C PHE A 329 -10.93 -15.93 5.81
N GLY A 330 -10.93 -15.49 7.06
CA GLY A 330 -11.54 -16.25 8.16
C GLY A 330 -13.06 -16.26 8.11
N VAL A 331 -13.68 -15.14 7.76
CA VAL A 331 -15.14 -14.95 7.87
C VAL A 331 -15.76 -14.62 6.52
N ASN A 332 -15.45 -13.45 5.96
CA ASN A 332 -16.28 -12.84 4.91
C ASN A 332 -16.27 -13.63 3.59
N LEU A 333 -15.08 -14.03 3.12
CA LEU A 333 -14.94 -14.81 1.90
C LEU A 333 -15.43 -16.26 2.09
N ARG A 334 -15.22 -16.82 3.29
CA ARG A 334 -15.66 -18.18 3.63
C ARG A 334 -17.17 -18.33 3.53
N TYR A 335 -17.92 -17.36 4.03
CA TYR A 335 -19.39 -17.42 4.05
C TYR A 335 -20.05 -16.64 2.91
N LYS A 336 -19.27 -15.92 2.08
CA LYS A 336 -19.65 -15.18 0.86
C LYS A 336 -20.57 -13.98 1.09
N PHE A 337 -21.76 -14.16 1.70
CA PHE A 337 -22.70 -13.07 1.91
C PHE A 337 -22.14 -11.93 2.79
N PRO A 338 -21.27 -12.20 3.82
CA PRO A 338 -20.65 -11.09 4.56
C PRO A 338 -19.69 -10.28 3.68
N LEU A 339 -18.95 -10.93 2.75
CA LEU A 339 -18.10 -10.23 1.81
C LEU A 339 -18.88 -9.18 1.00
N ILE A 340 -20.04 -9.59 0.47
CA ILE A 340 -20.92 -8.70 -0.31
C ILE A 340 -21.42 -7.55 0.56
N GLY A 341 -21.88 -7.85 1.79
CA GLY A 341 -22.32 -6.84 2.75
C GLY A 341 -21.22 -5.83 3.07
N GLY A 342 -20.00 -6.30 3.28
CA GLY A 342 -18.83 -5.45 3.53
C GLY A 342 -18.45 -4.58 2.33
N CYS A 343 -18.51 -5.12 1.11
CA CYS A 343 -18.29 -4.36 -0.12
C CYS A 343 -19.31 -3.21 -0.28
N ILE A 344 -20.58 -3.47 0.02
CA ILE A 344 -21.63 -2.43 -0.01
C ILE A 344 -21.38 -1.37 1.08
N GLY A 345 -21.00 -1.80 2.28
CA GLY A 345 -20.62 -0.88 3.37
C GLY A 345 -19.48 0.04 2.97
N GLY A 346 -18.43 -0.51 2.38
CA GLY A 346 -17.31 0.24 1.84
C GLY A 346 -17.73 1.20 0.72
N ALA A 347 -18.57 0.74 -0.22
CA ALA A 347 -19.04 1.55 -1.33
C ALA A 347 -19.84 2.79 -0.86
N VAL A 348 -20.80 2.62 0.05
CA VAL A 348 -21.61 3.72 0.58
C VAL A 348 -20.74 4.73 1.34
N ALA A 349 -19.81 4.23 2.16
CA ALA A 349 -18.86 5.09 2.86
C ALA A 349 -17.88 5.78 1.91
N GLY A 350 -17.47 5.12 0.82
CA GLY A 350 -16.64 5.72 -0.23
C GLY A 350 -17.34 6.91 -0.89
N ALA A 351 -18.63 6.81 -1.18
CA ALA A 351 -19.41 7.97 -1.65
C ALA A 351 -19.39 9.13 -0.64
N TYR A 352 -19.49 8.83 0.67
CA TYR A 352 -19.38 9.86 1.69
C TYR A 352 -18.00 10.50 1.73
N VAL A 353 -16.92 9.73 1.56
CA VAL A 353 -15.55 10.25 1.47
C VAL A 353 -15.43 11.32 0.38
N TYR A 354 -16.07 11.11 -0.78
CA TYR A 354 -16.12 12.10 -1.86
C TYR A 354 -16.80 13.39 -1.42
N TYR A 355 -18.03 13.31 -0.88
CA TYR A 355 -18.80 14.51 -0.49
C TYR A 355 -18.15 15.27 0.66
N SER A 356 -17.51 14.58 1.59
CA SER A 356 -16.79 15.20 2.71
C SER A 356 -15.42 15.73 2.34
N LYS A 357 -14.94 15.50 1.11
CA LYS A 357 -13.58 15.84 0.63
C LYS A 357 -12.50 15.30 1.57
N LEU A 358 -12.75 14.14 2.17
CA LEU A 358 -11.84 13.52 3.12
C LEU A 358 -10.59 13.01 2.39
N THR A 359 -9.41 13.46 2.84
CA THR A 359 -8.10 13.05 2.33
C THR A 359 -7.17 12.71 3.50
N ALA A 360 -6.02 12.14 3.21
CA ALA A 360 -4.93 11.91 4.15
C ALA A 360 -3.68 12.70 3.75
N LEU A 361 -2.81 12.98 4.71
CA LEU A 361 -1.50 13.60 4.53
C LEU A 361 -0.36 12.58 4.51
N GLY A 362 -0.68 11.29 4.63
CA GLY A 362 0.25 10.17 4.61
C GLY A 362 -0.35 8.98 3.89
N PHE A 363 0.34 7.85 3.94
CA PHE A 363 -0.10 6.58 3.37
C PHE A 363 0.36 5.38 4.22
N GLY A 364 -0.15 4.20 3.90
CA GLY A 364 0.27 2.94 4.52
C GLY A 364 -0.46 2.57 5.81
N THR A 365 -1.07 3.50 6.54
CA THR A 365 -1.92 3.19 7.70
C THR A 365 -3.39 3.41 7.38
N THR A 366 -4.22 2.49 7.86
CA THR A 366 -5.69 2.54 7.73
C THR A 366 -6.34 2.28 9.09
N ALA A 367 -7.65 2.30 9.16
CA ALA A 367 -8.42 2.05 10.38
C ALA A 367 -8.13 3.08 11.49
N LEU A 368 -8.10 2.68 12.76
CA LEU A 368 -7.83 3.62 13.85
C LEU A 368 -6.47 4.34 13.72
N PRO A 369 -5.35 3.65 13.40
CA PRO A 369 -4.09 4.35 13.13
C PRO A 369 -4.18 5.33 11.95
N GLY A 370 -4.98 5.04 10.93
CA GLY A 370 -5.19 5.91 9.77
C GLY A 370 -5.82 7.26 10.11
N MET A 371 -6.57 7.36 11.21
CA MET A 371 -7.10 8.62 11.69
C MET A 371 -6.00 9.65 11.97
N ALA A 372 -4.82 9.19 12.41
CA ALA A 372 -3.69 10.05 12.73
C ALA A 372 -3.13 10.81 11.51
N ILE A 373 -3.29 10.25 10.31
CA ILE A 373 -2.86 10.88 9.06
C ILE A 373 -4.00 11.55 8.28
N ALA A 374 -5.22 11.55 8.81
CA ALA A 374 -6.33 12.24 8.17
C ALA A 374 -6.04 13.74 8.05
N ASN A 375 -6.30 14.31 6.88
CA ASN A 375 -6.12 15.74 6.65
C ASN A 375 -7.14 16.52 7.50
N PRO A 376 -6.73 17.43 8.39
CA PRO A 376 -7.64 18.21 9.23
C PRO A 376 -8.54 19.16 8.45
N ALA A 377 -8.21 19.46 7.18
CA ALA A 377 -9.05 20.28 6.32
C ALA A 377 -10.44 19.66 6.18
N HIS A 378 -11.45 20.51 5.96
CA HIS A 378 -12.85 20.09 5.80
C HIS A 378 -13.38 19.21 6.97
N HIS A 379 -12.96 19.49 8.21
CA HIS A 379 -13.31 18.68 9.39
C HIS A 379 -12.89 17.20 9.28
N GLY A 380 -11.71 16.94 8.71
CA GLY A 380 -11.27 15.60 8.31
C GLY A 380 -11.35 14.55 9.42
N TYR A 381 -10.97 14.85 10.66
CA TYR A 381 -11.07 13.89 11.77
C TYR A 381 -12.52 13.46 12.05
N ILE A 382 -13.45 14.42 12.05
CA ILE A 382 -14.87 14.14 12.26
C ILE A 382 -15.43 13.34 11.09
N ASN A 383 -15.11 13.75 9.87
CA ASN A 383 -15.53 13.06 8.66
C ASN A 383 -14.92 11.65 8.55
N TYR A 384 -13.71 11.45 9.08
CA TYR A 384 -13.10 10.13 9.17
C TYR A 384 -13.93 9.21 10.07
N ILE A 385 -14.29 9.66 11.26
CA ILE A 385 -15.14 8.88 12.19
C ILE A 385 -16.51 8.57 11.57
N ILE A 386 -17.15 9.56 10.97
CA ILE A 386 -18.47 9.39 10.33
C ILE A 386 -18.39 8.39 9.17
N ALA A 387 -17.39 8.50 8.29
CA ALA A 387 -17.19 7.58 7.17
C ALA A 387 -17.03 6.12 7.65
N HIS A 388 -16.25 5.91 8.70
CA HIS A 388 -16.03 4.58 9.28
C HIS A 388 -17.29 4.05 9.98
N ALA A 389 -18.04 4.91 10.69
CA ALA A 389 -19.32 4.54 11.27
C ALA A 389 -20.35 4.13 10.21
N ILE A 390 -20.42 4.85 9.08
CA ILE A 390 -21.25 4.48 7.92
C ILE A 390 -20.82 3.11 7.38
N ALA A 391 -19.54 2.89 7.16
CA ALA A 391 -18.99 1.64 6.61
C ALA A 391 -19.38 0.43 7.48
N ILE A 392 -19.13 0.51 8.81
CA ILE A 392 -19.48 -0.55 9.76
C ILE A 392 -20.98 -0.79 9.79
N THR A 393 -21.78 0.27 9.92
CA THR A 393 -23.23 0.15 10.07
C THR A 393 -23.87 -0.48 8.85
N ILE A 394 -23.55 0.02 7.65
CA ILE A 394 -24.09 -0.51 6.40
C ILE A 394 -23.58 -1.94 6.15
N GLY A 395 -22.29 -2.20 6.37
CA GLY A 395 -21.71 -3.55 6.25
C GLY A 395 -22.39 -4.56 7.18
N PHE A 396 -22.64 -4.16 8.44
CA PHE A 396 -23.38 -4.95 9.42
C PHE A 396 -24.83 -5.24 8.95
N VAL A 397 -25.57 -4.19 8.64
CA VAL A 397 -27.00 -4.29 8.26
C VAL A 397 -27.17 -5.15 7.00
N CYS A 398 -26.40 -4.89 5.95
CA CYS A 398 -26.44 -5.68 4.71
C CYS A 398 -26.11 -7.16 4.99
N THR A 399 -25.10 -7.42 5.82
CA THR A 399 -24.75 -8.80 6.17
C THR A 399 -25.86 -9.51 6.93
N VAL A 400 -26.51 -8.85 7.87
CA VAL A 400 -27.64 -9.42 8.61
C VAL A 400 -28.81 -9.71 7.67
N ILE A 401 -29.15 -8.79 6.76
CA ILE A 401 -30.21 -8.98 5.77
C ILE A 401 -29.88 -10.17 4.86
N PHE A 402 -28.71 -10.18 4.25
CA PHE A 402 -28.29 -11.27 3.35
C PHE A 402 -28.20 -12.61 4.08
N GLY A 403 -27.73 -12.65 5.32
CA GLY A 403 -27.67 -13.86 6.09
C GLY A 403 -29.05 -14.46 6.40
N LYS A 404 -30.04 -13.64 6.69
CA LYS A 404 -31.43 -14.09 6.84
C LYS A 404 -32.03 -14.58 5.51
N MET A 405 -31.74 -13.91 4.40
CA MET A 405 -32.19 -14.33 3.07
C MET A 405 -31.52 -15.65 2.62
N TRP A 406 -30.21 -15.80 2.91
CA TRP A 406 -29.43 -16.99 2.54
C TRP A 406 -29.79 -18.21 3.39
N SER A 407 -30.28 -17.99 4.61
CA SER A 407 -30.71 -19.05 5.53
C SER A 407 -32.18 -19.40 5.39
N ALA A 408 -32.94 -18.69 4.53
CA ALA A 408 -34.34 -19.02 4.27
C ALA A 408 -34.44 -20.40 3.57
N PRO A 409 -35.17 -21.35 4.08
CA PRO A 409 -35.35 -22.64 3.42
C PRO A 409 -35.98 -22.42 2.04
N ASP A 410 -35.40 -23.10 1.04
CA ASP A 410 -35.88 -23.12 -0.34
C ASP A 410 -37.31 -23.67 -0.33
N LYS A 411 -38.34 -22.82 -0.38
CA LYS A 411 -39.75 -23.22 -0.40
C LYS A 411 -40.09 -24.14 -1.56
N ASN A 412 -39.23 -24.23 -2.59
CA ASN A 412 -39.45 -25.08 -3.76
C ASN A 412 -38.94 -26.54 -3.63
N LYS A 413 -38.33 -26.93 -2.50
CA LYS A 413 -37.91 -28.32 -2.30
C LYS A 413 -38.93 -29.20 -1.61
N ASN A 414 -39.99 -28.65 -1.01
CA ASN A 414 -41.03 -29.45 -0.33
C ASN A 414 -42.17 -29.88 -1.22
N ASP A 415 -42.37 -29.27 -2.40
CA ASP A 415 -43.47 -29.68 -3.31
C ASP A 415 -43.14 -30.88 -4.19
N LYS A 416 -41.87 -31.36 -4.20
CA LYS A 416 -41.47 -32.56 -4.98
C LYS A 416 -41.37 -33.85 -4.15
N LYS A 417 -41.75 -33.84 -2.87
CA LYS A 417 -41.73 -35.05 -2.01
C LYS A 417 -43.09 -35.62 -1.71
N ASN A 418 -44.18 -35.01 -2.21
CA ASN A 418 -45.55 -35.52 -2.01
C ASN A 418 -46.18 -36.15 -3.25
N ASP A 419 -45.44 -36.36 -4.34
CA ASP A 419 -45.94 -36.97 -5.58
C ASP A 419 -45.17 -38.26 -5.95
N THR A 420 -44.72 -39.04 -4.96
CA THR A 420 -44.29 -40.44 -5.22
C THR A 420 -44.80 -41.38 -4.15
#